data_7f4f4657d7ab561a862d27aa97e2cd0f
#
_entry.id   7f4f4657d7ab561a862d27aa97e2cd0f
#
_cell.length_a   1.000
_cell.length_b   1.000
_cell.length_c   1.000
_cell.angle_alpha   90.00
_cell.angle_beta   90.00
_cell.angle_gamma   90.00
#
_symmetry.space_group_name_H-M   'P 1'
#
loop_
_entity.id
_entity.type
_entity.pdbx_description
1 polymer ?
#
loop_
_entity_poly.entity_id
_entity_poly.type
_entity_poly.pdbx_seq_one_letter_code
_entity_poly.pdbx_strand_id
1 'polypeptide(L)'
;HMTGRQLWEAGKKRVEQWLDDVEERGFEEFLSTVYMCVTFAGLLNVIDYTPKEISDRAVKVTDRLLEMLALHTYKGSVIAPMGRVYRQVIYPFLQGAQALMNLIDPDVPYSYGEGWLAFYATSRYEIPEGLKKLMRDPVLTEYNTGNAVIRLEKNEAYCITSVQSPRKDTDYDRWVNLTLLEKRQNVDKTSHAYTKSLNERFHGTTCFIPN
;
A
#
# COMPACT_ATOMS: atom_id res chain seq x y z
N HIS A 1 23.89 -15.02 21.92
CA HIS A 1 23.50 -13.61 21.77
C HIS A 1 24.30 -13.02 20.63
N MET A 2 23.64 -12.29 19.73
CA MET A 2 24.31 -11.54 18.65
C MET A 2 24.87 -10.24 19.23
N THR A 3 26.04 -9.85 18.72
CA THR A 3 26.58 -8.51 18.99
C THR A 3 25.80 -7.44 18.20
N GLY A 4 25.89 -6.17 18.60
CA GLY A 4 25.25 -5.07 17.86
C GLY A 4 25.67 -5.02 16.38
N ARG A 5 26.94 -5.29 16.10
CA ARG A 5 27.47 -5.36 14.72
C ARG A 5 26.83 -6.48 13.92
N GLN A 6 26.70 -7.69 14.50
CA GLN A 6 26.06 -8.82 13.83
C GLN A 6 24.57 -8.54 13.57
N LEU A 7 23.88 -7.88 14.51
CA LEU A 7 22.49 -7.46 14.32
C LEU A 7 22.36 -6.45 13.17
N TRP A 8 23.27 -5.49 13.13
CA TRP A 8 23.27 -4.47 12.07
C TRP A 8 23.52 -5.10 10.69
N GLU A 9 24.53 -5.97 10.58
CA GLU A 9 24.83 -6.66 9.31
C GLU A 9 23.66 -7.54 8.85
N ALA A 10 23.04 -8.28 9.75
CA ALA A 10 21.87 -9.10 9.45
C ALA A 10 20.65 -8.24 9.05
N GLY A 11 20.41 -7.12 9.73
CA GLY A 11 19.36 -6.17 9.44
C GLY A 11 19.56 -5.51 8.07
N LYS A 12 20.78 -5.01 7.80
CA LYS A 12 21.15 -4.43 6.52
C LYS A 12 20.83 -5.38 5.38
N LYS A 13 21.32 -6.62 5.45
CA LYS A 13 21.06 -7.62 4.41
C LYS A 13 19.57 -7.85 4.16
N ARG A 14 18.75 -7.90 5.19
CA ARG A 14 17.30 -8.07 5.06
C ARG A 14 16.62 -6.87 4.42
N VAL A 15 17.05 -5.66 4.79
CA VAL A 15 16.53 -4.42 4.18
C VAL A 15 16.90 -4.36 2.71
N GLU A 16 18.14 -4.66 2.35
CA GLU A 16 18.58 -4.68 0.95
C GLU A 16 17.78 -5.70 0.13
N GLN A 17 17.61 -6.92 0.62
CA GLN A 17 16.80 -7.95 -0.04
C GLN A 17 15.33 -7.52 -0.20
N TRP A 18 14.76 -6.90 0.82
CA TRP A 18 13.39 -6.41 0.73
C TRP A 18 13.26 -5.25 -0.27
N LEU A 19 14.25 -4.34 -0.32
CA LEU A 19 14.27 -3.29 -1.34
C LEU A 19 14.38 -3.86 -2.75
N ASP A 20 15.24 -4.87 -2.97
CA ASP A 20 15.35 -5.57 -4.25
C ASP A 20 13.98 -6.15 -4.67
N ASP A 21 13.30 -6.83 -3.77
CA ASP A 21 11.98 -7.41 -3.99
C ASP A 21 10.92 -6.35 -4.34
N VAL A 22 10.89 -5.25 -3.61
CA VAL A 22 9.90 -4.18 -3.85
C VAL A 22 10.20 -3.38 -5.12
N GLU A 23 11.47 -3.13 -5.42
CA GLU A 23 11.87 -2.46 -6.65
C GLU A 23 11.48 -3.28 -7.88
N GLU A 24 11.66 -4.60 -7.82
CA GLU A 24 11.32 -5.50 -8.92
C GLU A 24 9.82 -5.75 -9.04
N ARG A 25 9.15 -6.09 -7.94
CA ARG A 25 7.79 -6.62 -7.95
C ARG A 25 6.74 -5.68 -7.40
N GLY A 26 7.13 -4.62 -6.70
CA GLY A 26 6.21 -3.75 -5.96
C GLY A 26 5.81 -4.33 -4.62
N PHE A 27 4.76 -3.77 -4.03
CA PHE A 27 4.31 -4.12 -2.69
C PHE A 27 3.36 -5.32 -2.71
N GLU A 28 3.63 -6.35 -1.92
CA GLU A 28 2.76 -7.53 -1.83
C GLU A 28 1.41 -7.20 -1.17
N GLU A 29 1.41 -6.41 -0.11
CA GLU A 29 0.20 -5.90 0.53
C GLU A 29 -0.24 -4.58 -0.13
N PHE A 30 -0.25 -4.58 -1.46
CA PHE A 30 -0.51 -3.40 -2.25
C PHE A 30 -1.80 -2.68 -1.81
N LEU A 31 -1.72 -1.35 -1.80
CA LEU A 31 -2.82 -0.43 -1.59
C LEU A 31 -3.63 -0.67 -0.30
N SER A 32 -3.15 -1.50 0.61
CA SER A 32 -3.76 -1.63 1.91
C SER A 32 -3.67 -0.32 2.68
N THR A 33 -4.82 0.26 2.99
CA THR A 33 -4.92 1.56 3.67
C THR A 33 -4.35 1.58 5.08
N VAL A 34 -4.07 0.41 5.65
CA VAL A 34 -3.39 0.23 6.94
C VAL A 34 -1.91 -0.08 6.72
N TYR A 35 -1.61 -1.14 5.95
CA TYR A 35 -0.24 -1.65 5.88
C TYR A 35 0.70 -0.78 5.06
N MET A 36 0.18 -0.04 4.08
CA MET A 36 1.00 0.96 3.37
C MET A 36 1.50 2.04 4.33
N CYS A 37 0.73 2.41 5.34
CA CYS A 37 1.16 3.37 6.35
C CYS A 37 2.24 2.81 7.28
N VAL A 38 2.14 1.52 7.63
CA VAL A 38 3.19 0.83 8.41
C VAL A 38 4.48 0.72 7.60
N THR A 39 4.35 0.39 6.31
CA THR A 39 5.49 0.36 5.38
C THR A 39 6.12 1.74 5.23
N PHE A 40 5.31 2.79 5.11
CA PHE A 40 5.77 4.18 5.08
C PHE A 40 6.63 4.50 6.32
N ALA A 41 6.13 4.23 7.53
CA ALA A 41 6.86 4.46 8.76
C ALA A 41 8.18 3.65 8.83
N GLY A 42 8.16 2.41 8.36
CA GLY A 42 9.36 1.59 8.26
C GLY A 42 10.39 2.17 7.30
N LEU A 43 9.95 2.64 6.15
CA LEU A 43 10.80 3.30 5.15
C LEU A 43 11.42 4.60 5.67
N LEU A 44 10.68 5.41 6.41
CA LEU A 44 11.23 6.62 7.04
C LEU A 44 12.40 6.28 7.96
N ASN A 45 12.28 5.23 8.76
CA ASN A 45 13.41 4.76 9.58
C ASN A 45 14.62 4.32 8.73
N VAL A 46 14.36 3.63 7.61
CA VAL A 46 15.44 3.24 6.69
C VAL A 46 16.10 4.48 6.09
N ILE A 47 15.33 5.46 5.65
CA ILE A 47 15.83 6.73 5.11
C ILE A 47 16.72 7.44 6.12
N ASP A 48 16.29 7.51 7.39
CA ASP A 48 16.94 8.34 8.39
C ASP A 48 18.19 7.69 9.01
N TYR A 49 18.20 6.36 9.12
CA TYR A 49 19.20 5.65 9.93
C TYR A 49 20.09 4.68 9.15
N THR A 50 20.02 4.66 7.82
CA THR A 50 20.90 3.81 7.02
C THR A 50 21.92 4.61 6.19
N PRO A 51 22.98 3.96 5.69
CA PRO A 51 23.91 4.60 4.77
C PRO A 51 23.20 5.14 3.52
N LYS A 52 23.79 6.19 2.95
CA LYS A 52 23.21 6.95 1.83
C LYS A 52 22.69 6.06 0.68
N GLU A 53 23.43 5.04 0.30
CA GLU A 53 23.06 4.13 -0.77
C GLU A 53 21.71 3.44 -0.53
N ILE A 54 21.50 2.91 0.67
CA ILE A 54 20.25 2.26 1.08
C ILE A 54 19.14 3.30 1.26
N SER A 55 19.49 4.43 1.87
CA SER A 55 18.57 5.55 2.08
C SER A 55 18.01 6.09 0.76
N ASP A 56 18.84 6.31 -0.26
CA ASP A 56 18.42 6.81 -1.56
C ASP A 56 17.45 5.82 -2.27
N ARG A 57 17.65 4.52 -2.08
CA ARG A 57 16.72 3.50 -2.56
C ARG A 57 15.38 3.56 -1.80
N ALA A 58 15.46 3.67 -0.49
CA ALA A 58 14.27 3.78 0.35
C ALA A 58 13.43 5.02 0.02
N VAL A 59 14.06 6.15 -0.32
CA VAL A 59 13.36 7.36 -0.81
C VAL A 59 12.53 7.02 -2.05
N LYS A 60 13.13 6.40 -3.08
CA LYS A 60 12.43 6.03 -4.32
C LYS A 60 11.24 5.09 -4.07
N VAL A 61 11.42 4.13 -3.16
CA VAL A 61 10.35 3.20 -2.78
C VAL A 61 9.24 3.93 -2.02
N THR A 62 9.58 4.92 -1.19
CA THR A 62 8.60 5.75 -0.48
C THR A 62 7.83 6.65 -1.45
N ASP A 63 8.52 7.26 -2.41
CA ASP A 63 7.89 8.07 -3.46
C ASP A 63 6.87 7.23 -4.23
N ARG A 64 7.25 6.03 -4.67
CA ARG A 64 6.36 5.08 -5.36
C ARG A 64 5.14 4.69 -4.50
N LEU A 65 5.34 4.48 -3.20
CA LEU A 65 4.25 4.17 -2.27
C LEU A 65 3.22 5.31 -2.23
N LEU A 66 3.69 6.54 -2.05
CA LEU A 66 2.81 7.71 -2.00
C LEU A 66 2.15 7.99 -3.35
N GLU A 67 2.88 7.82 -4.46
CA GLU A 67 2.35 7.94 -5.81
C GLU A 67 1.19 6.97 -6.05
N MET A 68 1.36 5.70 -5.67
CA MET A 68 0.30 4.70 -5.79
C MET A 68 -0.95 5.07 -4.99
N LEU A 69 -0.79 5.54 -3.75
CA LEU A 69 -1.92 6.00 -2.94
C LEU A 69 -2.58 7.24 -3.53
N ALA A 70 -1.79 8.19 -4.01
CA ALA A 70 -2.28 9.43 -4.65
C ALA A 70 -3.08 9.12 -5.92
N LEU A 71 -2.59 8.24 -6.79
CA LEU A 71 -3.29 7.78 -7.99
C LEU A 71 -4.68 7.24 -7.66
N HIS A 72 -4.80 6.47 -6.58
CA HIS A 72 -6.06 5.86 -6.14
C HIS A 72 -6.91 6.78 -5.27
N THR A 73 -6.50 8.01 -5.03
CA THR A 73 -7.32 8.97 -4.29
C THR A 73 -8.40 9.56 -5.20
N TYR A 74 -9.64 9.44 -4.76
CA TYR A 74 -10.81 9.99 -5.44
C TYR A 74 -11.71 10.71 -4.45
N LYS A 75 -12.04 11.97 -4.75
CA LYS A 75 -12.84 12.85 -3.86
C LYS A 75 -12.35 12.82 -2.40
N GLY A 76 -11.03 12.81 -2.24
CA GLY A 76 -10.39 12.87 -0.94
C GLY A 76 -10.24 11.53 -0.20
N SER A 77 -10.61 10.41 -0.78
CA SER A 77 -10.43 9.09 -0.18
C SER A 77 -9.67 8.14 -1.08
N VAL A 78 -8.86 7.28 -0.49
CA VAL A 78 -8.15 6.23 -1.23
C VAL A 78 -9.14 5.12 -1.57
N ILE A 79 -9.45 4.97 -2.85
CA ILE A 79 -10.35 3.96 -3.39
C ILE A 79 -9.53 2.97 -4.19
N ALA A 80 -9.24 1.83 -3.59
CA ALA A 80 -8.30 0.90 -4.18
C ALA A 80 -8.65 -0.56 -3.88
N PRO A 81 -8.32 -1.49 -4.80
CA PRO A 81 -8.27 -2.91 -4.47
C PRO A 81 -7.06 -3.12 -3.55
N MET A 82 -7.23 -3.94 -2.53
CA MET A 82 -6.20 -4.15 -1.53
C MET A 82 -5.69 -5.58 -1.57
N GLY A 83 -4.38 -5.76 -1.51
CA GLY A 83 -3.76 -7.08 -1.40
C GLY A 83 -4.05 -7.77 -0.08
N ARG A 84 -4.50 -7.02 0.91
CA ARG A 84 -4.96 -7.56 2.19
C ARG A 84 -6.14 -6.74 2.71
N VAL A 85 -7.26 -7.42 2.94
CA VAL A 85 -8.52 -6.80 3.35
C VAL A 85 -8.99 -7.37 4.69
N TYR A 86 -9.41 -6.48 5.58
CA TYR A 86 -10.12 -6.79 6.80
C TYR A 86 -11.42 -6.00 6.86
N ARG A 87 -12.36 -6.41 7.70
CA ARG A 87 -13.64 -5.72 7.83
C ARG A 87 -13.50 -4.21 8.06
N GLN A 88 -12.61 -3.81 8.95
CA GLN A 88 -12.41 -2.40 9.30
C GLN A 88 -11.79 -1.56 8.18
N VAL A 89 -11.13 -2.17 7.20
CA VAL A 89 -10.51 -1.44 6.09
C VAL A 89 -11.45 -1.25 4.89
N ILE A 90 -12.66 -1.76 4.95
CA ILE A 90 -13.70 -1.50 3.94
C ILE A 90 -14.08 -0.01 3.90
N TYR A 91 -13.83 0.70 4.99
CA TYR A 91 -14.03 2.15 5.07
C TYR A 91 -12.69 2.89 4.95
N PRO A 92 -12.18 3.14 3.73
CA PRO A 92 -10.83 3.68 3.52
C PRO A 92 -10.64 5.06 4.14
N PHE A 93 -11.69 5.87 4.22
CA PHE A 93 -11.66 7.20 4.84
C PHE A 93 -11.46 7.18 6.38
N LEU A 94 -11.51 6.02 7.01
CA LEU A 94 -11.24 5.85 8.45
C LEU A 94 -9.82 5.29 8.72
N GLN A 95 -9.01 5.10 7.69
CA GLN A 95 -7.73 4.43 7.81
C GLN A 95 -6.53 5.39 7.67
N GLY A 96 -5.36 4.91 8.05
CA GLY A 96 -4.14 5.71 8.07
C GLY A 96 -3.73 6.32 6.72
N ALA A 97 -4.05 5.65 5.61
CA ALA A 97 -3.82 6.22 4.28
C ALA A 97 -4.53 7.56 4.07
N GLN A 98 -5.69 7.76 4.70
CA GLN A 98 -6.40 9.03 4.66
C GLN A 98 -5.59 10.17 5.30
N ALA A 99 -4.90 9.88 6.41
CA ALA A 99 -4.02 10.84 7.06
C ALA A 99 -2.80 11.20 6.19
N LEU A 100 -2.24 10.22 5.47
CA LEU A 100 -1.16 10.49 4.51
C LEU A 100 -1.64 11.36 3.35
N MET A 101 -2.84 11.12 2.83
CA MET A 101 -3.40 11.94 1.77
C MET A 101 -3.70 13.37 2.25
N ASN A 102 -4.18 13.55 3.48
CA ASN A 102 -4.35 14.86 4.08
C ASN A 102 -3.01 15.60 4.27
N LEU A 103 -1.93 14.88 4.53
CA LEU A 103 -0.59 15.45 4.61
C LEU A 103 -0.12 16.01 3.25
N ILE A 104 -0.47 15.33 2.15
CA ILE A 104 -0.15 15.76 0.77
C ILE A 104 -1.06 16.91 0.33
N ASP A 105 -2.35 16.82 0.63
CA ASP A 105 -3.37 17.80 0.28
C ASP A 105 -4.23 18.12 1.51
N PRO A 106 -3.99 19.24 2.19
CA PRO A 106 -4.76 19.64 3.37
C PRO A 106 -6.26 19.85 3.13
N ASP A 107 -6.69 19.97 1.88
CA ASP A 107 -8.11 20.07 1.53
C ASP A 107 -8.83 18.71 1.61
N VAL A 108 -8.07 17.62 1.68
CA VAL A 108 -8.63 16.26 1.86
C VAL A 108 -9.10 16.09 3.30
N PRO A 109 -10.28 15.49 3.52
CA PRO A 109 -10.78 15.27 4.88
C PRO A 109 -9.79 14.48 5.73
N TYR A 110 -9.52 14.97 6.92
CA TYR A 110 -8.71 14.26 7.90
C TYR A 110 -9.51 13.11 8.53
N SER A 111 -8.84 12.01 8.80
CA SER A 111 -9.41 10.90 9.55
C SER A 111 -8.59 10.63 10.83
N TYR A 112 -9.17 9.87 11.75
CA TYR A 112 -8.47 9.40 12.94
C TYR A 112 -7.39 8.34 12.66
N GLY A 113 -7.21 7.98 11.40
CA GLY A 113 -6.11 7.11 11.01
C GLY A 113 -4.78 7.78 11.36
N GLU A 114 -3.94 7.08 12.07
CA GLU A 114 -2.68 7.65 12.58
C GLU A 114 -1.71 7.97 11.44
N GLY A 115 -1.76 7.21 10.35
CA GLY A 115 -0.86 7.35 9.18
C GLY A 115 0.61 7.35 9.54
N TRP A 116 0.92 7.13 10.81
CA TRP A 116 2.26 7.19 11.39
C TRP A 116 2.94 8.55 11.18
N LEU A 117 2.16 9.63 11.19
CA LEU A 117 2.61 10.99 10.91
C LEU A 117 3.72 11.47 11.87
N ALA A 118 3.77 10.95 13.08
CA ALA A 118 4.84 11.29 14.04
C ALA A 118 6.22 10.88 13.50
N PHE A 119 6.32 9.79 12.77
CA PHE A 119 7.56 9.38 12.11
C PHE A 119 7.96 10.37 11.02
N TYR A 120 6.98 10.81 10.22
CA TYR A 120 7.24 11.81 9.19
C TYR A 120 7.68 13.15 9.77
N ALA A 121 7.04 13.59 10.85
CA ALA A 121 7.39 14.87 11.50
C ALA A 121 8.84 14.96 12.00
N THR A 122 9.49 13.82 12.17
CA THR A 122 10.88 13.72 12.63
C THR A 122 11.85 13.21 11.57
N SER A 123 11.35 12.83 10.40
CA SER A 123 12.16 12.32 9.29
C SER A 123 12.71 13.45 8.42
N ARG A 124 13.85 13.18 7.79
CA ARG A 124 14.39 14.03 6.72
C ARG A 124 13.78 13.82 5.35
N TYR A 125 12.82 12.88 5.23
CA TYR A 125 12.13 12.60 3.98
C TYR A 125 11.26 13.79 3.58
N GLU A 126 11.34 14.18 2.33
CA GLU A 126 10.51 15.22 1.74
C GLU A 126 9.53 14.60 0.75
N ILE A 127 8.26 14.92 0.89
CA ILE A 127 7.20 14.44 0.00
C ILE A 127 7.40 15.05 -1.38
N PRO A 128 7.38 14.23 -2.47
CA PRO A 128 7.55 14.73 -3.82
C PRO A 128 6.48 15.73 -4.22
N GLU A 129 6.89 16.74 -4.99
CA GLU A 129 5.96 17.65 -5.63
C GLU A 129 5.08 16.91 -6.66
N GLY A 130 3.87 17.39 -6.87
CA GLY A 130 2.97 16.86 -7.89
C GLY A 130 2.00 15.78 -7.44
N LEU A 131 2.19 15.17 -6.27
CA LEU A 131 1.27 14.15 -5.76
C LEU A 131 -0.17 14.68 -5.59
N LYS A 132 -0.32 15.93 -5.15
CA LYS A 132 -1.63 16.59 -5.06
C LYS A 132 -2.35 16.62 -6.41
N LYS A 133 -1.61 16.79 -7.50
CA LYS A 133 -2.16 16.75 -8.85
C LYS A 133 -2.63 15.34 -9.22
N LEU A 134 -1.82 14.31 -8.93
CA LEU A 134 -2.22 12.91 -9.15
C LEU A 134 -3.49 12.52 -8.40
N MET A 135 -3.73 13.08 -7.22
CA MET A 135 -4.95 12.84 -6.46
C MET A 135 -6.21 13.37 -7.17
N ARG A 136 -6.08 14.39 -8.00
CA ARG A 136 -7.20 15.12 -8.60
C ARG A 136 -7.39 14.88 -10.09
N ASP A 137 -6.31 14.67 -10.82
CA ASP A 137 -6.35 14.54 -12.27
C ASP A 137 -7.07 13.25 -12.72
N PRO A 138 -7.74 13.29 -13.86
CA PRO A 138 -8.17 12.09 -14.55
C PRO A 138 -6.98 11.20 -14.89
N VAL A 139 -7.17 9.89 -14.75
CA VAL A 139 -6.14 8.90 -15.07
C VAL A 139 -6.75 7.64 -15.63
N LEU A 140 -6.09 7.08 -16.63
CA LEU A 140 -6.31 5.72 -17.11
C LEU A 140 -4.94 5.04 -17.14
N THR A 141 -4.75 4.05 -16.29
CA THR A 141 -3.48 3.36 -16.19
C THR A 141 -3.64 1.91 -15.81
N GLU A 142 -2.64 1.13 -16.14
CA GLU A 142 -2.47 -0.24 -15.70
C GLU A 142 -1.02 -0.42 -15.23
N TYR A 143 -0.83 -1.05 -14.09
CA TYR A 143 0.49 -1.28 -13.53
C TYR A 143 0.54 -2.55 -12.68
N ASN A 144 1.76 -3.04 -12.46
CA ASN A 144 2.00 -4.22 -11.64
C ASN A 144 2.44 -3.81 -10.23
N THR A 145 1.91 -4.51 -9.23
CA THR A 145 2.40 -4.42 -7.86
C THR A 145 2.15 -5.73 -7.12
N GLY A 146 3.13 -6.17 -6.36
CA GLY A 146 3.10 -7.51 -5.79
C GLY A 146 2.92 -8.56 -6.89
N ASN A 147 1.90 -9.37 -6.77
CA ASN A 147 1.54 -10.38 -7.76
C ASN A 147 0.29 -10.02 -8.58
N ALA A 148 -0.10 -8.77 -8.55
CA ALA A 148 -1.34 -8.30 -9.15
C ALA A 148 -1.09 -7.31 -10.28
N VAL A 149 -1.97 -7.33 -11.27
CA VAL A 149 -2.12 -6.30 -12.29
C VAL A 149 -3.29 -5.42 -11.86
N ILE A 150 -3.02 -4.16 -11.63
CA ILE A 150 -4.01 -3.18 -11.20
C ILE A 150 -4.39 -2.30 -12.40
N ARG A 151 -5.68 -2.20 -12.67
CA ARG A 151 -6.22 -1.22 -13.61
C ARG A 151 -7.00 -0.16 -12.86
N LEU A 152 -6.73 1.08 -13.20
CA LEU A 152 -7.38 2.26 -12.65
C LEU A 152 -7.90 3.13 -13.78
N GLU A 153 -9.16 3.51 -13.68
CA GLU A 153 -9.77 4.57 -14.47
C GLU A 153 -10.47 5.55 -13.53
N LYS A 154 -10.03 6.79 -13.56
CA LYS A 154 -10.52 7.87 -12.72
C LYS A 154 -10.77 9.11 -13.55
N ASN A 155 -11.93 9.71 -13.39
CA ASN A 155 -12.30 10.99 -14.00
C ASN A 155 -13.23 11.78 -13.06
N GLU A 156 -13.79 12.87 -13.50
CA GLU A 156 -14.67 13.70 -12.68
C GLU A 156 -15.95 12.97 -12.23
N ALA A 157 -16.46 12.06 -13.05
CA ALA A 157 -17.72 11.38 -12.83
C ALA A 157 -17.58 10.10 -11.98
N TYR A 158 -16.45 9.40 -12.06
CA TYR A 158 -16.27 8.12 -11.35
C TYR A 158 -14.79 7.75 -11.15
N CYS A 159 -14.61 6.79 -10.28
CA CYS A 159 -13.35 6.06 -10.11
C CYS A 159 -13.64 4.55 -10.12
N ILE A 160 -13.02 3.85 -11.06
CA ILE A 160 -13.07 2.38 -11.14
C ILE A 160 -11.65 1.86 -10.98
N THR A 161 -11.47 0.95 -10.06
CA THR A 161 -10.20 0.27 -9.86
C THR A 161 -10.42 -1.23 -9.66
N SER A 162 -9.57 -2.04 -10.26
CA SER A 162 -9.71 -3.50 -10.20
C SER A 162 -8.38 -4.22 -10.31
N VAL A 163 -8.32 -5.39 -9.72
CA VAL A 163 -7.26 -6.37 -9.98
C VAL A 163 -7.65 -7.18 -11.20
N GLN A 164 -6.83 -7.16 -12.25
CA GLN A 164 -7.13 -7.86 -13.50
C GLN A 164 -6.77 -9.34 -13.41
N SER A 165 -5.58 -9.64 -12.91
CA SER A 165 -5.16 -11.01 -12.63
C SER A 165 -3.96 -11.02 -11.69
N PRO A 166 -3.81 -12.05 -10.86
CA PRO A 166 -2.57 -12.26 -10.14
C PRO A 166 -1.45 -12.62 -11.11
N ARG A 167 -0.23 -12.26 -10.80
CA ARG A 167 0.95 -12.69 -11.55
C ARG A 167 1.13 -14.19 -11.40
N LYS A 168 1.29 -14.90 -12.50
CA LYS A 168 1.30 -16.37 -12.52
C LYS A 168 2.54 -17.00 -11.92
N ASP A 169 3.63 -16.27 -11.84
CA ASP A 169 4.98 -16.72 -11.50
C ASP A 169 5.37 -16.47 -10.03
N THR A 170 4.45 -15.97 -9.24
CA THR A 170 4.70 -15.73 -7.83
C THR A 170 3.90 -16.69 -6.97
N ASP A 171 4.60 -17.45 -6.14
CA ASP A 171 4.02 -18.16 -5.02
C ASP A 171 3.49 -17.13 -4.03
N TYR A 172 2.22 -16.82 -4.20
CA TYR A 172 1.59 -15.86 -3.34
C TYR A 172 0.96 -16.56 -2.17
N ASP A 173 1.74 -16.70 -1.16
CA ASP A 173 1.43 -17.46 0.03
C ASP A 173 0.11 -17.06 0.69
N ARG A 174 -0.27 -15.80 0.60
CA ARG A 174 -1.52 -15.34 1.17
C ARG A 174 -2.74 -15.89 0.52
N TRP A 175 -2.71 -16.01 -0.78
CA TRP A 175 -3.81 -16.57 -1.54
C TRP A 175 -3.91 -18.07 -1.35
N VAL A 176 -2.78 -18.72 -1.31
CA VAL A 176 -2.69 -20.15 -0.97
C VAL A 176 -3.08 -20.38 0.48
N ASN A 177 -2.60 -19.54 1.38
CA ASN A 177 -2.91 -19.61 2.80
C ASN A 177 -4.34 -19.20 3.14
N LEU A 178 -5.03 -18.49 2.29
CA LEU A 178 -6.43 -18.16 2.49
C LEU A 178 -7.31 -19.40 2.61
N THR A 179 -7.06 -20.43 1.81
CA THR A 179 -7.77 -21.70 1.95
C THR A 179 -7.48 -22.36 3.30
N LEU A 180 -6.27 -22.22 3.82
CA LEU A 180 -5.91 -22.68 5.15
C LEU A 180 -6.55 -21.83 6.24
N LEU A 181 -6.62 -20.54 6.03
CA LEU A 181 -7.28 -19.62 6.92
C LEU A 181 -8.81 -19.82 6.93
N GLU A 182 -9.41 -20.09 5.81
CA GLU A 182 -10.83 -20.43 5.70
C GLU A 182 -11.19 -21.70 6.49
N LYS A 183 -10.28 -22.65 6.54
CA LYS A 183 -10.39 -23.85 7.38
C LYS A 183 -10.14 -23.59 8.86
N ARG A 184 -9.47 -22.53 9.21
CA ARG A 184 -9.34 -22.06 10.59
C ARG A 184 -10.55 -21.17 10.86
N GLN A 185 -11.40 -21.57 11.79
CA GLN A 185 -12.64 -20.89 12.16
C GLN A 185 -12.52 -19.39 12.52
N ASN A 186 -11.30 -18.88 12.55
CA ASN A 186 -10.95 -17.50 12.89
C ASN A 186 -10.70 -16.61 11.68
N VAL A 187 -10.85 -17.10 10.49
CA VAL A 187 -10.84 -16.19 9.35
C VAL A 187 -12.06 -15.35 9.44
N ASP A 188 -11.80 -14.12 9.40
CA ASP A 188 -12.78 -13.09 9.51
C ASP A 188 -13.85 -13.25 8.42
N LYS A 189 -14.87 -14.02 8.76
CA LYS A 189 -16.09 -14.18 7.96
C LYS A 189 -16.78 -12.86 7.69
N THR A 190 -16.28 -11.79 8.31
CA THR A 190 -16.82 -10.44 8.20
C THR A 190 -16.16 -9.62 7.08
N SER A 191 -15.08 -10.10 6.47
CA SER A 191 -14.43 -9.45 5.34
C SER A 191 -15.08 -9.93 4.03
N HIS A 192 -16.07 -9.24 3.59
CA HIS A 192 -16.84 -9.59 2.38
C HIS A 192 -15.99 -9.65 1.10
N ALA A 193 -15.11 -8.69 0.93
CA ALA A 193 -14.21 -8.65 -0.21
C ALA A 193 -13.23 -9.81 -0.19
N TYR A 194 -12.80 -10.18 0.99
CA TYR A 194 -11.86 -11.24 1.24
C TYR A 194 -12.47 -12.63 0.96
N THR A 195 -13.68 -12.88 1.42
CA THR A 195 -14.37 -14.14 1.21
C THR A 195 -14.69 -14.39 -0.28
N LYS A 196 -15.07 -13.35 -1.01
CA LYS A 196 -15.30 -13.46 -2.45
C LYS A 196 -14.03 -13.78 -3.21
N SER A 197 -12.94 -13.15 -2.88
CA SER A 197 -11.67 -13.37 -3.55
C SER A 197 -11.13 -14.77 -3.32
N LEU A 198 -11.36 -15.34 -2.17
CA LEU A 198 -11.00 -16.71 -1.86
C LEU A 198 -11.59 -17.73 -2.84
N ASN A 199 -12.86 -17.60 -3.10
CA ASN A 199 -13.58 -18.53 -3.99
C ASN A 199 -13.15 -18.35 -5.46
N GLU A 200 -12.73 -17.16 -5.83
CA GLU A 200 -12.40 -16.82 -7.22
C GLU A 200 -10.90 -16.87 -7.51
N ARG A 201 -10.06 -17.12 -6.51
CA ARG A 201 -8.59 -17.01 -6.58
C ARG A 201 -8.08 -15.65 -7.03
N PHE A 202 -8.93 -14.64 -6.99
CA PHE A 202 -8.62 -13.27 -7.37
C PHE A 202 -9.03 -12.33 -6.24
N HIS A 203 -8.17 -11.43 -5.89
CA HIS A 203 -8.53 -10.31 -5.06
C HIS A 203 -9.11 -9.19 -5.91
N GLY A 204 -10.16 -9.51 -6.61
CA GLY A 204 -10.91 -8.52 -7.34
C GLY A 204 -11.80 -7.70 -6.41
N THR A 205 -11.26 -6.73 -5.71
CA THR A 205 -12.12 -5.66 -5.25
C THR A 205 -12.25 -4.67 -6.39
N THR A 206 -13.41 -4.61 -6.99
CA THR A 206 -13.75 -3.52 -7.88
C THR A 206 -14.43 -2.46 -7.06
N CYS A 207 -13.82 -1.30 -6.96
CA CYS A 207 -14.43 -0.13 -6.36
C CYS A 207 -14.96 0.77 -7.46
N PHE A 208 -16.26 0.99 -7.46
CA PHE A 208 -16.93 1.94 -8.32
C PHE A 208 -17.60 3.00 -7.44
N ILE A 209 -17.24 4.24 -7.64
CA ILE A 209 -17.89 5.37 -6.97
C ILE A 209 -18.43 6.28 -8.05
N PRO A 210 -19.75 6.25 -8.28
CA PRO A 210 -20.40 7.21 -9.15
C PRO A 210 -20.45 8.60 -8.50
N ASN A 211 -20.69 9.57 -9.32
CA ASN A 211 -20.88 10.95 -8.87
C ASN A 211 -22.19 11.09 -8.10
#